data_28c58f3f964c8964fd480376b8075113
#
_entry.id   28c58f3f964c8964fd480376b8075113
#
_cell.length_a   1.000
_cell.length_b   1.000
_cell.length_c   1.000
_cell.angle_alpha   90.00
_cell.angle_beta   90.00
_cell.angle_gamma   90.00
#
_symmetry.space_group_name_H-M   'P 1'
#
loop_
_entity.id
_entity.type
_entity.pdbx_description
1 polymer ?
#
loop_
_entity_poly.entity_id
_entity_poly.type
_entity_poly.pdbx_seq_one_letter_code
_entity_poly.pdbx_strand_id
1 'polypeptide(L)' 'MDKIKDIVKKKQFKRIGGVIIDMQTANAIMKVHQALTGANKKRYEKLSISKMADIAYKLIK' A
#
# COMPACT_ATOMS: atom_id res chain seq x y z
N MET A 1 6.57 -4.41 -1.15
CA MET A 1 5.66 -4.34 0.03
C MET A 1 6.38 -4.21 1.37
N ASP A 2 7.67 -4.45 1.43
CA ASP A 2 8.41 -4.38 2.69
C ASP A 2 8.35 -3.00 3.35
N LYS A 3 8.46 -1.93 2.54
CA LYS A 3 8.38 -0.57 3.06
C LYS A 3 7.02 -0.26 3.67
N ILE A 4 5.96 -0.77 3.04
CA ILE A 4 4.59 -0.59 3.54
C ILE A 4 4.39 -1.33 4.84
N LYS A 5 4.86 -2.59 4.92
CA LYS A 5 4.80 -3.38 6.15
C LYS A 5 5.55 -2.69 7.29
N ASP A 6 6.69 -2.10 6.97
CA ASP A 6 7.52 -1.40 7.95
C ASP A 6 6.79 -0.21 8.55
N ILE A 7 6.10 0.57 7.72
CA ILE A 7 5.30 1.72 8.18
C ILE A 7 4.22 1.26 9.15
N VAL A 8 3.49 0.21 8.80
CA VAL A 8 2.43 -0.33 9.66
C VAL A 8 3.01 -0.85 10.97
N LYS A 9 4.12 -1.58 10.90
CA LYS A 9 4.76 -2.18 12.06
C LYS A 9 5.29 -1.13 13.04
N LYS A 10 5.91 -0.07 12.51
CA LYS A 10 6.52 0.98 13.34
C LYS A 10 5.57 2.13 13.67
N LYS A 11 4.36 2.10 13.12
CA LYS A 11 3.33 3.12 13.35
C LYS A 11 3.83 4.53 13.05
N GLN A 12 4.51 4.70 11.92
CA GLN A 12 5.02 5.99 11.49
C GLN A 12 4.75 6.19 10.00
N PHE A 13 4.92 7.43 9.54
CA PHE A 13 4.79 7.73 8.12
C PHE A 13 6.15 7.72 7.44
N LYS A 14 6.15 7.58 6.12
CA LYS A 14 7.37 7.56 5.34
C LYS A 14 7.11 8.12 3.94
N ARG A 15 8.10 8.80 3.38
CA ARG A 15 8.02 9.26 2.00
C ARG A 15 8.59 8.18 1.09
N ILE A 16 7.77 7.70 0.16
CA ILE A 16 8.17 6.68 -0.79
C ILE A 16 7.82 7.18 -2.19
N GLY A 17 8.82 7.26 -3.08
CA GLY A 17 8.61 7.72 -4.45
C GLY A 17 7.96 9.09 -4.54
N GLY A 18 8.31 10.02 -3.63
CA GLY A 18 7.76 11.36 -3.60
C GLY A 18 6.37 11.48 -2.98
N VAL A 19 5.81 10.37 -2.49
CA VAL A 19 4.49 10.34 -1.87
C VAL A 19 4.64 10.05 -0.38
N ILE A 20 3.94 10.82 0.44
CA ILE A 20 3.94 10.58 1.89
C ILE A 20 2.90 9.52 2.20
N ILE A 21 3.36 8.42 2.77
CA ILE A 21 2.51 7.29 3.16
C ILE A 21 2.44 7.26 4.67
N ASP A 22 1.27 7.57 5.21
CA ASP A 22 1.03 7.45 6.65
C ASP A 22 0.55 6.04 7.00
N MET A 23 0.34 5.79 8.28
CA MET A 23 -0.10 4.49 8.75
C MET A 23 -1.46 4.09 8.17
N GLN A 24 -2.37 5.04 8.04
CA GLN A 24 -3.70 4.78 7.49
C GLN A 24 -3.62 4.36 6.03
N THR A 25 -2.84 5.08 5.23
CA THR A 25 -2.63 4.73 3.82
C THR A 25 -1.93 3.38 3.69
N ALA A 26 -0.91 3.15 4.51
CA ALA A 26 -0.19 1.87 4.50
C ALA A 26 -1.11 0.71 4.85
N ASN A 27 -1.98 0.89 5.85
CA ASN A 27 -2.97 -0.13 6.21
C ASN A 27 -3.93 -0.42 5.06
N ALA A 28 -4.38 0.63 4.37
CA ALA A 28 -5.27 0.48 3.22
C ALA A 28 -4.60 -0.33 2.12
N ILE A 29 -3.35 -0.01 1.81
CA ILE A 29 -2.58 -0.74 0.80
C ILE A 29 -2.40 -2.21 1.21
N MET A 30 -2.08 -2.46 2.47
CA MET A 30 -1.91 -3.82 2.98
C MET A 30 -3.20 -4.63 2.88
N LYS A 31 -4.34 -4.03 3.19
CA LYS A 31 -5.63 -4.71 3.09
C LYS A 31 -5.95 -5.11 1.66
N VAL A 32 -5.70 -4.22 0.71
CA VAL A 32 -5.89 -4.53 -0.72
C VAL A 32 -4.96 -5.66 -1.14
N HIS A 33 -3.70 -5.57 -0.76
CA HIS A 33 -2.71 -6.59 -1.10
C HIS A 33 -3.11 -7.98 -0.57
N GLN A 34 -3.59 -8.03 0.67
CA GLN A 34 -4.03 -9.29 1.28
C GLN A 34 -5.29 -9.86 0.63
N ALA A 35 -6.15 -8.99 0.12
CA ALA A 35 -7.38 -9.43 -0.55
C ALA A 35 -7.14 -9.94 -1.96
N LEU A 36 -6.02 -9.58 -2.57
CA LEU A 36 -5.67 -10.03 -3.91
C LEU A 36 -5.07 -11.43 -3.88
N THR A 37 -5.18 -12.14 -4.99
CA THR A 37 -4.66 -13.49 -5.12
C THR A 37 -3.68 -13.59 -6.29
N GLY A 38 -2.70 -14.47 -6.17
CA GLY A 38 -1.83 -14.91 -7.24
C GLY A 38 -1.29 -13.77 -8.13
N ALA A 39 -1.66 -13.81 -9.40
CA ALA A 39 -1.16 -12.87 -10.40
C ALA A 39 -1.56 -11.42 -10.09
N ASN A 40 -2.76 -11.21 -9.55
CA ASN A 40 -3.22 -9.87 -9.19
C ASN A 40 -2.37 -9.26 -8.09
N LYS A 41 -1.97 -10.05 -7.11
CA LYS A 41 -1.09 -9.61 -6.04
C LYS A 41 0.25 -9.14 -6.60
N LYS A 42 0.83 -9.90 -7.54
CA LYS A 42 2.09 -9.54 -8.19
C LYS A 42 1.97 -8.27 -9.02
N ARG A 43 0.86 -8.11 -9.72
CA ARG A 43 0.60 -6.89 -10.51
C ARG A 43 0.49 -5.67 -9.63
N TYR A 44 -0.17 -5.79 -8.50
CA TYR A 44 -0.33 -4.70 -7.55
C TYR A 44 1.03 -4.27 -6.99
N GLU A 45 1.89 -5.23 -6.67
CA GLU A 45 3.23 -4.96 -6.15
C GLU A 45 4.12 -4.21 -7.15
N LYS A 46 3.85 -4.33 -8.45
CA LYS A 46 4.61 -3.65 -9.50
C LYS A 46 4.14 -2.21 -9.75
N LEU A 47 3.01 -1.81 -9.20
CA LEU A 47 2.51 -0.46 -9.38
C LEU A 47 3.34 0.55 -8.60
N SER A 48 3.31 1.82 -9.04
CA SER A 48 3.93 2.88 -8.25
C SER A 48 3.16 3.03 -6.93
N ILE A 49 3.83 3.57 -5.92
CA ILE A 49 3.21 3.73 -4.61
C ILE A 49 1.99 4.65 -4.68
N SER A 50 2.03 5.67 -5.52
CA SER A 50 0.91 6.57 -5.74
C SER A 50 -0.31 5.82 -6.29
N LYS A 51 -0.07 4.92 -7.25
CA LYS A 51 -1.12 4.11 -7.85
C LYS A 51 -1.70 3.12 -6.84
N MET A 52 -0.84 2.50 -6.04
CA MET A 52 -1.28 1.57 -4.99
C MET A 52 -2.19 2.26 -3.99
N ALA A 53 -1.83 3.46 -3.55
CA ALA A 53 -2.63 4.24 -2.61
C ALA A 53 -3.98 4.63 -3.22
N ASP A 54 -3.97 5.07 -4.49
CA ASP A 54 -5.18 5.47 -5.20
C ASP A 54 -6.18 4.32 -5.29
N ILE A 55 -5.71 3.14 -5.69
CA ILE A 55 -6.53 1.95 -5.80
C ILE A 55 -7.07 1.55 -4.43
N ALA A 56 -6.21 1.60 -3.42
CA ALA A 56 -6.58 1.23 -2.06
C ALA A 56 -7.75 2.08 -1.55
N TYR A 57 -7.67 3.38 -1.74
CA TYR A 57 -8.75 4.29 -1.32
C TYR A 57 -10.04 4.06 -2.09
N LYS A 58 -9.95 3.73 -3.37
CA LYS A 58 -11.13 3.43 -4.17
C LYS A 58 -11.84 2.16 -3.72
N LEU A 59 -11.07 1.15 -3.33
CA LEU A 59 -11.64 -0.14 -2.94
C LEU A 59 -12.17 -0.15 -1.52
N ILE A 60 -11.59 0.65 -0.64
CA ILE A 60 -11.98 0.67 0.77
C ILE A 60 -13.21 1.54 1.02
N LYS A 61 -13.45 2.50 0.17
CA LYS A 61 -14.70 3.26 0.25
C LYS A 61 -15.89 2.36 -0.05
#